data_56120ddb7c0c3ca961978c365dabe96e
#
_entry.id   56120ddb7c0c3ca961978c365dabe96e
#
_cell.length_a   1.000
_cell.length_b   1.000
_cell.length_c   1.000
_cell.angle_alpha   90.00
_cell.angle_beta   90.00
_cell.angle_gamma   90.00
#
_symmetry.space_group_name_H-M   'P 1'
#
loop_
_entity.id
_entity.type
_entity.pdbx_description
1 polymer ?
#
loop_
_entity_poly.entity_id
_entity_poly.type
_entity_poly.pdbx_seq_one_letter_code
_entity_poly.pdbx_strand_id
1 'polypeptide(L)'
;MTTASNSNEQIDLMHWVLRLVAYIIDTIIILIPTAIIYFVALVALISTGFFAFFGIWLLLPLILGIIEVLYFVVLDVSWGATIGKRVLGLHVQMTNGGKVTFEKAFIRNISKIFWPFLGLDWLIGILTTGDKRQKFTDRWAGTVVVQTGKSPIVMTSSPPPTSTPPPA
;
A
#
# COMPACT_ATOMS: atom_id res chain seq x y z
N MET A 1 40.22 -2.94 1.54
CA MET A 1 39.04 -3.00 0.66
C MET A 1 37.83 -3.36 1.51
N THR A 2 37.16 -2.35 2.03
CA THR A 2 35.94 -2.52 2.83
C THR A 2 34.77 -2.55 1.86
N THR A 3 34.16 -3.72 1.69
CA THR A 3 32.93 -3.92 0.95
C THR A 3 31.82 -3.13 1.67
N ALA A 4 31.45 -1.98 1.12
CA ALA A 4 30.23 -1.31 1.47
C ALA A 4 29.09 -2.28 1.09
N SER A 5 28.59 -3.01 2.08
CA SER A 5 27.41 -3.86 1.97
C SER A 5 26.26 -2.99 1.46
N ASN A 6 25.77 -3.26 0.26
CA ASN A 6 24.59 -2.63 -0.32
C ASN A 6 23.38 -2.95 0.57
N SER A 7 23.18 -2.18 1.62
CA SER A 7 22.05 -2.30 2.55
C SER A 7 20.69 -2.10 1.88
N ASN A 8 20.69 -1.64 0.63
CA ASN A 8 19.47 -1.39 -0.15
C ASN A 8 18.94 -2.62 -0.91
N GLU A 9 19.73 -3.69 -1.02
CA GLU A 9 19.31 -4.92 -1.69
C GLU A 9 18.70 -5.97 -0.76
N GLN A 10 18.90 -5.84 0.55
CA GLN A 10 18.33 -6.80 1.49
C GLN A 10 16.82 -6.53 1.68
N ILE A 11 16.03 -7.60 1.56
CA ILE A 11 14.60 -7.56 1.88
C ILE A 11 14.48 -7.28 3.39
N ASP A 12 13.93 -6.12 3.74
CA ASP A 12 13.59 -5.83 5.14
C ASP A 12 12.30 -6.59 5.50
N LEU A 13 12.47 -7.85 5.92
CA LEU A 13 11.35 -8.73 6.29
C LEU A 13 10.50 -8.12 7.41
N MET A 14 11.10 -7.42 8.36
CA MET A 14 10.35 -6.76 9.44
C MET A 14 9.43 -5.67 8.89
N HIS A 15 9.90 -4.88 7.93
CA HIS A 15 9.07 -3.87 7.28
C HIS A 15 7.86 -4.49 6.57
N TRP A 16 8.05 -5.62 5.86
CA TRP A 16 6.96 -6.34 5.20
C TRP A 16 5.98 -6.96 6.19
N VAL A 17 6.49 -7.54 7.28
CA VAL A 17 5.65 -8.08 8.37
C VAL A 17 4.79 -6.98 8.99
N LEU A 18 5.35 -5.81 9.29
CA LEU A 18 4.59 -4.68 9.85
C LEU A 18 3.50 -4.21 8.87
N ARG A 19 3.79 -4.16 7.56
CA ARG A 19 2.78 -3.82 6.55
C ARG A 19 1.66 -4.87 6.46
N LEU A 20 2.00 -6.15 6.58
CA LEU A 20 1.03 -7.25 6.60
C LEU A 20 0.14 -7.16 7.84
N VAL A 21 0.73 -6.96 9.01
CA VAL A 21 -0.02 -6.79 10.27
C VAL A 21 -0.92 -5.57 10.21
N ALA A 22 -0.43 -4.42 9.68
CA ALA A 22 -1.24 -3.24 9.44
C ALA A 22 -2.46 -3.55 8.56
N TYR A 23 -2.23 -4.28 7.45
CA TYR A 23 -3.30 -4.68 6.54
C TYR A 23 -4.32 -5.61 7.22
N ILE A 24 -3.89 -6.55 8.05
CA ILE A 24 -4.78 -7.42 8.82
C ILE A 24 -5.64 -6.60 9.79
N ILE A 25 -5.05 -5.65 10.51
CA ILE A 25 -5.80 -4.76 11.41
C ILE A 25 -6.86 -3.96 10.63
N ASP A 26 -6.48 -3.35 9.51
CA ASP A 26 -7.41 -2.61 8.65
C ASP A 26 -8.52 -3.53 8.12
N THR A 27 -8.19 -4.75 7.71
CA THR A 27 -9.16 -5.74 7.23
C THR A 27 -10.17 -6.12 8.32
N ILE A 28 -9.74 -6.29 9.57
CA ILE A 28 -10.64 -6.57 10.70
C ILE A 28 -11.60 -5.38 10.91
N ILE A 29 -11.12 -4.15 10.81
CA ILE A 29 -11.95 -2.94 10.94
C ILE A 29 -13.01 -2.87 9.84
N ILE A 30 -12.64 -3.22 8.60
CA ILE A 30 -13.55 -3.21 7.45
C ILE A 30 -14.49 -4.42 7.48
N LEU A 31 -14.06 -5.54 8.07
CA LEU A 31 -14.83 -6.79 8.11
C LEU A 31 -16.20 -6.62 8.77
N ILE A 32 -16.30 -5.82 9.83
CA ILE A 32 -17.56 -5.62 10.56
C ILE A 32 -18.65 -5.02 9.66
N PRO A 33 -18.47 -3.82 9.05
CA PRO A 33 -19.47 -3.27 8.15
C PRO A 33 -19.70 -4.16 6.90
N THR A 34 -18.64 -4.77 6.39
CA THR A 34 -18.72 -5.70 5.25
C THR A 34 -19.58 -6.92 5.58
N ALA A 35 -19.40 -7.53 6.74
CA ALA A 35 -20.20 -8.68 7.19
C ALA A 35 -21.69 -8.32 7.33
N ILE A 36 -22.00 -7.13 7.81
CA ILE A 36 -23.40 -6.64 7.90
C ILE A 36 -24.00 -6.54 6.50
N ILE A 37 -23.28 -5.93 5.55
CA ILE A 37 -23.75 -5.82 4.16
C ILE A 37 -23.97 -7.19 3.52
N TYR A 38 -23.04 -8.13 3.72
CA TYR A 38 -23.18 -9.50 3.24
C TYR A 38 -24.38 -10.20 3.84
N PHE A 39 -24.61 -10.05 5.15
CA PHE A 39 -25.75 -10.65 5.85
C PHE A 39 -27.07 -10.11 5.31
N VAL A 40 -27.21 -8.79 5.16
CA VAL A 40 -28.42 -8.17 4.60
C VAL A 40 -28.64 -8.62 3.15
N ALA A 41 -27.59 -8.65 2.34
CA ALA A 41 -27.66 -9.13 0.96
C ALA A 41 -28.08 -10.62 0.90
N LEU A 42 -27.54 -11.47 1.77
CA LEU A 42 -27.89 -12.89 1.85
C LEU A 42 -29.37 -13.10 2.20
N VAL A 43 -29.88 -12.35 3.18
CA VAL A 43 -31.30 -12.41 3.55
C VAL A 43 -32.21 -11.98 2.40
N ALA A 44 -31.86 -10.90 1.70
CA ALA A 44 -32.59 -10.45 0.51
C ALA A 44 -32.58 -11.48 -0.63
N LEU A 45 -31.51 -12.27 -0.73
CA LEU A 45 -31.31 -13.29 -1.77
C LEU A 45 -32.26 -14.48 -1.64
N ILE A 46 -32.60 -14.86 -0.40
CA ILE A 46 -33.48 -16.01 -0.13
C ILE A 46 -34.84 -15.86 -0.83
N SER A 47 -35.24 -14.62 -1.14
CA SER A 47 -36.50 -14.29 -1.78
C SER A 47 -36.44 -14.10 -3.31
N THR A 48 -35.28 -14.10 -3.96
CA THR A 48 -35.11 -13.60 -5.33
C THR A 48 -34.74 -14.62 -6.41
N GLY A 49 -34.47 -15.89 -6.04
CA GLY A 49 -34.18 -16.94 -7.00
C GLY A 49 -32.77 -16.99 -7.57
N PHE A 50 -32.48 -18.03 -8.33
CA PHE A 50 -31.13 -18.45 -8.75
C PHE A 50 -30.33 -17.39 -9.56
N PHE A 51 -30.95 -16.68 -10.47
CA PHE A 51 -30.25 -15.68 -11.29
C PHE A 51 -29.81 -14.44 -10.49
N ALA A 52 -30.62 -14.03 -9.51
CA ALA A 52 -30.24 -12.95 -8.60
C ALA A 52 -29.06 -13.38 -7.69
N PHE A 53 -28.99 -14.64 -7.31
CA PHE A 53 -27.88 -15.20 -6.57
C PHE A 53 -26.55 -15.01 -7.32
N PHE A 54 -26.47 -15.38 -8.60
CA PHE A 54 -25.26 -15.22 -9.39
C PHE A 54 -24.85 -13.75 -9.59
N GLY A 55 -25.81 -12.87 -9.84
CA GLY A 55 -25.56 -11.42 -9.99
C GLY A 55 -24.97 -10.81 -8.72
N ILE A 56 -25.54 -11.10 -7.58
CA ILE A 56 -25.03 -10.58 -6.29
C ILE A 56 -23.68 -11.19 -5.94
N TRP A 57 -23.49 -12.48 -6.19
CA TRP A 57 -22.23 -13.17 -5.91
C TRP A 57 -21.04 -12.56 -6.68
N LEU A 58 -21.30 -12.06 -7.89
CA LEU A 58 -20.28 -11.41 -8.72
C LEU A 58 -20.11 -9.91 -8.39
N LEU A 59 -21.23 -9.19 -8.22
CA LEU A 59 -21.19 -7.72 -8.07
C LEU A 59 -20.85 -7.28 -6.65
N LEU A 60 -21.30 -8.03 -5.64
CA LEU A 60 -21.07 -7.63 -4.25
C LEU A 60 -19.58 -7.58 -3.86
N PRO A 61 -18.73 -8.57 -4.19
CA PRO A 61 -17.30 -8.48 -3.92
C PRO A 61 -16.64 -7.29 -4.64
N LEU A 62 -17.09 -6.95 -5.85
CA LEU A 62 -16.57 -5.80 -6.59
C LEU A 62 -16.93 -4.48 -5.89
N ILE A 63 -18.19 -4.32 -5.46
CA ILE A 63 -18.64 -3.13 -4.72
C ILE A 63 -17.87 -2.99 -3.42
N LEU A 64 -17.70 -4.09 -2.68
CA LEU A 64 -16.97 -4.08 -1.42
C LEU A 64 -15.48 -3.79 -1.63
N GLY A 65 -14.88 -4.33 -2.69
CA GLY A 65 -13.50 -3.98 -3.08
C GLY A 65 -13.33 -2.49 -3.40
N ILE A 66 -14.31 -1.88 -4.06
CA ILE A 66 -14.30 -0.43 -4.30
C ILE A 66 -14.38 0.34 -2.98
N ILE A 67 -15.26 -0.07 -2.06
CA ILE A 67 -15.39 0.56 -0.73
C ILE A 67 -14.06 0.42 0.04
N GLU A 68 -13.44 -0.75 -0.01
CA GLU A 68 -12.13 -0.98 0.60
C GLU A 68 -11.07 -0.04 0.03
N VAL A 69 -10.97 0.06 -1.29
CA VAL A 69 -10.02 0.98 -1.94
C VAL A 69 -10.27 2.43 -1.51
N LEU A 70 -11.53 2.87 -1.47
CA LEU A 70 -11.89 4.21 -1.02
C LEU A 70 -11.47 4.46 0.43
N TYR A 71 -11.67 3.50 1.33
CA TYR A 71 -11.19 3.58 2.72
C TYR A 71 -9.67 3.83 2.77
N PHE A 72 -8.88 3.02 2.05
CA PHE A 72 -7.43 3.18 2.02
C PHE A 72 -6.99 4.50 1.38
N VAL A 73 -7.64 4.91 0.28
CA VAL A 73 -7.32 6.16 -0.43
C VAL A 73 -7.59 7.37 0.45
N VAL A 74 -8.78 7.44 1.04
CA VAL A 74 -9.17 8.59 1.89
C VAL A 74 -8.24 8.73 3.09
N LEU A 75 -7.89 7.62 3.75
CA LEU A 75 -7.03 7.67 4.92
C LEU A 75 -5.55 7.93 4.56
N ASP A 76 -5.04 7.37 3.46
CA ASP A 76 -3.68 7.64 2.99
C ASP A 76 -3.52 9.13 2.59
N VAL A 77 -4.57 9.77 2.02
CA VAL A 77 -4.54 11.20 1.66
C VAL A 77 -4.71 12.11 2.87
N SER A 78 -5.70 11.80 3.73
CA SER A 78 -6.07 12.67 4.86
C SER A 78 -5.04 12.62 5.98
N TRP A 79 -4.58 11.42 6.33
CA TRP A 79 -3.74 11.18 7.50
C TRP A 79 -2.35 10.66 7.16
N GLY A 80 -2.09 10.37 5.91
CA GLY A 80 -0.85 9.70 5.49
C GLY A 80 -0.74 8.26 5.96
N ALA A 81 -1.79 7.70 6.59
CA ALA A 81 -1.78 6.33 7.08
C ALA A 81 -3.20 5.85 7.36
N THR A 82 -3.46 4.56 7.14
CA THR A 82 -4.66 3.89 7.63
C THR A 82 -4.57 3.66 9.15
N ILE A 83 -5.67 3.25 9.77
CA ILE A 83 -5.72 3.00 11.22
C ILE A 83 -4.69 1.93 11.59
N GLY A 84 -4.64 0.79 10.86
CA GLY A 84 -3.68 -0.28 11.12
C GLY A 84 -2.22 0.19 10.95
N LYS A 85 -1.92 0.99 9.94
CA LYS A 85 -0.59 1.59 9.77
C LYS A 85 -0.23 2.54 10.91
N ARG A 86 -1.15 3.38 11.37
CA ARG A 86 -0.92 4.30 12.49
C ARG A 86 -0.59 3.58 13.79
N VAL A 87 -1.32 2.51 14.10
CA VAL A 87 -1.09 1.68 15.30
C VAL A 87 0.34 1.12 15.31
N LEU A 88 0.88 0.79 14.14
CA LEU A 88 2.24 0.24 14.00
C LEU A 88 3.31 1.30 13.71
N GLY A 89 2.98 2.58 13.80
CA GLY A 89 3.92 3.66 13.51
C GLY A 89 4.35 3.73 12.04
N LEU A 90 3.52 3.25 11.12
CA LEU A 90 3.76 3.33 9.68
C LEU A 90 2.99 4.49 9.07
N HIS A 91 3.61 5.20 8.15
CA HIS A 91 2.89 6.14 7.30
C HIS A 91 3.41 6.13 5.86
N VAL A 92 2.58 6.66 4.98
CA VAL A 92 2.79 6.72 3.56
C VAL A 92 3.20 8.13 3.18
N GLN A 93 4.24 8.22 2.38
CA GLN A 93 4.68 9.47 1.79
C GLN A 93 5.10 9.27 0.34
N MET A 94 5.24 10.35 -0.39
CA MET A 94 5.90 10.35 -1.70
C MET A 94 7.39 10.06 -1.52
N THR A 95 8.05 9.54 -2.56
CA THR A 95 9.51 9.28 -2.54
C THR A 95 10.35 10.53 -2.30
N ASN A 96 9.80 11.72 -2.59
CA ASN A 96 10.41 13.02 -2.28
C ASN A 96 10.06 13.53 -0.87
N GLY A 97 9.42 12.73 -0.01
CA GLY A 97 9.01 13.10 1.35
C GLY A 97 7.71 13.90 1.44
N GLY A 98 7.09 14.24 0.32
CA GLY A 98 5.83 15.00 0.27
C GLY A 98 4.60 14.18 0.66
N LYS A 99 3.47 14.86 0.86
CA LYS A 99 2.16 14.23 1.10
C LYS A 99 1.68 13.48 -0.15
N VAL A 100 1.01 12.37 0.07
CA VAL A 100 0.42 11.57 -1.01
C VAL A 100 -0.82 12.28 -1.55
N THR A 101 -0.90 12.43 -2.89
CA THR A 101 -2.08 12.97 -3.56
C THR A 101 -3.14 11.88 -3.74
N PHE A 102 -4.40 12.29 -3.99
CA PHE A 102 -5.50 11.35 -4.23
C PHE A 102 -5.21 10.38 -5.37
N GLU A 103 -4.72 10.88 -6.51
CA GLU A 103 -4.33 10.06 -7.67
C GLU A 103 -3.31 8.98 -7.29
N LYS A 104 -2.24 9.37 -6.59
CA LYS A 104 -1.19 8.45 -6.17
C LYS A 104 -1.68 7.44 -5.13
N ALA A 105 -2.52 7.89 -4.19
CA ALA A 105 -3.19 7.00 -3.25
C ALA A 105 -4.11 6.00 -3.94
N PHE A 106 -4.82 6.42 -4.99
CA PHE A 106 -5.68 5.53 -5.78
C PHE A 106 -4.86 4.48 -6.52
N ILE A 107 -3.84 4.90 -7.29
CA ILE A 107 -2.96 3.99 -8.05
C ILE A 107 -2.35 2.92 -7.14
N ARG A 108 -1.84 3.30 -5.96
CA ARG A 108 -1.20 2.35 -5.04
C ARG A 108 -2.17 1.38 -4.36
N ASN A 109 -3.44 1.74 -4.23
CA ASN A 109 -4.44 0.92 -3.54
C ASN A 109 -5.37 0.14 -4.49
N ILE A 110 -5.30 0.38 -5.82
CA ILE A 110 -6.17 -0.28 -6.80
C ILE A 110 -6.04 -1.81 -6.79
N SER A 111 -4.87 -2.35 -6.43
CA SER A 111 -4.63 -3.79 -6.31
C SER A 111 -5.50 -4.45 -5.23
N LYS A 112 -6.10 -3.67 -4.32
CA LYS A 112 -6.98 -4.17 -3.26
C LYS A 112 -8.41 -4.48 -3.72
N ILE A 113 -8.82 -4.01 -4.89
CA ILE A 113 -10.15 -4.35 -5.45
C ILE A 113 -10.34 -5.86 -5.52
N PHE A 114 -9.26 -6.59 -5.83
CA PHE A 114 -9.25 -8.04 -5.90
C PHE A 114 -8.05 -8.58 -5.13
N TRP A 115 -8.28 -9.34 -4.07
CA TRP A 115 -7.22 -9.87 -3.21
C TRP A 115 -6.12 -10.67 -3.93
N PRO A 116 -6.35 -11.41 -5.04
CA PRO A 116 -5.27 -12.03 -5.81
C PRO A 116 -4.31 -11.01 -6.41
N PHE A 117 -4.82 -9.84 -6.86
CA PHE A 117 -3.99 -8.76 -7.38
C PHE A 117 -3.11 -8.13 -6.29
N LEU A 118 -3.59 -8.09 -5.04
CA LEU A 118 -2.78 -7.65 -3.91
C LEU A 118 -1.59 -8.59 -3.68
N GLY A 119 -1.79 -9.91 -3.74
CA GLY A 119 -0.71 -10.89 -3.61
C GLY A 119 0.31 -10.76 -4.73
N LEU A 120 -0.15 -10.61 -5.98
CA LEU A 120 0.72 -10.37 -7.14
C LEU A 120 1.49 -9.05 -7.02
N ASP A 121 0.86 -7.98 -6.58
CA ASP A 121 1.48 -6.67 -6.38
C ASP A 121 2.64 -6.72 -5.37
N TRP A 122 2.47 -7.47 -4.29
CA TRP A 122 3.53 -7.72 -3.31
C TRP A 122 4.64 -8.59 -3.88
N LEU A 123 4.29 -9.69 -4.52
CA LEU A 123 5.24 -10.64 -5.10
C LEU A 123 6.11 -9.96 -6.17
N ILE A 124 5.49 -9.25 -7.12
CA ILE A 124 6.21 -8.50 -8.15
C ILE A 124 7.10 -7.43 -7.51
N GLY A 125 6.61 -6.73 -6.48
CA GLY A 125 7.38 -5.73 -5.75
C GLY A 125 8.65 -6.30 -5.12
N ILE A 126 8.61 -7.50 -4.58
CA ILE A 126 9.77 -8.17 -3.96
C ILE A 126 10.73 -8.72 -5.04
N LEU A 127 10.20 -9.29 -6.13
CA LEU A 127 11.00 -9.97 -7.15
C LEU A 127 11.67 -9.00 -8.12
N THR A 128 11.11 -7.82 -8.36
CA THR A 128 11.66 -6.86 -9.32
C THR A 128 12.76 -5.98 -8.70
N THR A 129 13.63 -5.45 -9.56
CA THR A 129 14.68 -4.50 -9.18
C THR A 129 14.09 -3.19 -8.66
N GLY A 130 14.75 -2.56 -7.68
CA GLY A 130 14.33 -1.30 -7.06
C GLY A 130 14.29 -1.38 -5.53
N ASP A 131 13.66 -0.39 -4.88
CA ASP A 131 13.53 -0.39 -3.42
C ASP A 131 12.67 -1.57 -2.96
N LYS A 132 13.28 -2.50 -2.24
CA LYS A 132 12.63 -3.72 -1.74
C LYS A 132 11.56 -3.46 -0.68
N ARG A 133 11.39 -2.22 -0.22
CA ARG A 133 10.31 -1.81 0.70
C ARG A 133 9.03 -1.40 -0.02
N GLN A 134 9.07 -1.29 -1.35
CA GLN A 134 7.93 -0.87 -2.17
C GLN A 134 7.31 -2.07 -2.88
N LYS A 135 5.99 -2.20 -2.80
CA LYS A 135 5.24 -3.09 -3.70
C LYS A 135 5.19 -2.48 -5.11
N PHE A 136 4.80 -3.24 -6.12
CA PHE A 136 4.83 -2.78 -7.52
C PHE A 136 4.02 -1.50 -7.73
N THR A 137 2.78 -1.44 -7.22
CA THR A 137 1.93 -0.24 -7.33
C THR A 137 2.46 0.95 -6.53
N ASP A 138 3.20 0.75 -5.42
CA ASP A 138 3.87 1.83 -4.69
C ASP A 138 4.94 2.50 -5.56
N ARG A 139 5.72 1.70 -6.32
CA ARG A 139 6.72 2.23 -7.26
C ARG A 139 6.07 3.03 -8.38
N TRP A 140 5.00 2.49 -8.96
CA TRP A 140 4.28 3.18 -10.03
C TRP A 140 3.68 4.50 -9.55
N ALA A 141 3.16 4.54 -8.32
CA ALA A 141 2.66 5.75 -7.70
C ALA A 141 3.76 6.71 -7.23
N GLY A 142 5.03 6.29 -7.17
CA GLY A 142 6.13 7.08 -6.60
C GLY A 142 5.97 7.31 -5.09
N THR A 143 5.48 6.31 -4.37
CA THR A 143 5.22 6.37 -2.92
C THR A 143 6.03 5.33 -2.17
N VAL A 144 6.23 5.56 -0.89
CA VAL A 144 6.92 4.64 0.01
C VAL A 144 6.22 4.62 1.37
N VAL A 145 6.22 3.45 2.01
CA VAL A 145 5.80 3.31 3.41
C VAL A 145 7.04 3.46 4.28
N VAL A 146 6.98 4.34 5.26
CA VAL A 146 8.06 4.61 6.21
C VAL A 146 7.59 4.38 7.64
N GLN A 147 8.54 4.06 8.53
CA GLN A 147 8.27 3.89 9.95
C GLN A 147 8.59 5.19 10.69
N THR A 148 7.68 5.67 11.51
CA THR A 148 7.88 6.86 12.34
C THR A 148 9.07 6.62 13.28
N GLY A 149 10.06 7.53 13.28
CA GLY A 149 11.26 7.41 14.10
C GLY A 149 12.48 6.78 13.41
N LYS A 150 12.33 6.17 12.24
CA LYS A 150 13.45 5.86 11.35
C LYS A 150 13.49 6.92 10.26
N SER A 151 14.51 7.79 10.28
CA SER A 151 14.69 8.79 9.23
C SER A 151 14.63 8.14 7.85
N PRO A 152 13.85 8.68 6.90
CA PRO A 152 13.98 8.27 5.53
C PRO A 152 15.44 8.52 5.12
N ILE A 153 16.08 7.53 4.51
CA ILE A 153 17.35 7.77 3.83
C ILE A 153 16.99 8.68 2.67
N VAL A 154 17.17 9.98 2.87
CA VAL A 154 17.10 10.94 1.77
C VAL A 154 18.22 10.51 0.84
N MET A 155 17.86 10.02 -0.35
CA MET A 155 18.84 9.89 -1.42
C MET A 155 19.23 11.34 -1.80
N THR A 156 20.19 11.88 -1.08
CA THR A 156 20.89 13.07 -1.52
C THR A 156 21.59 12.67 -2.80
N SER A 157 21.05 13.13 -3.94
CA SER A 157 21.85 13.24 -5.14
C SER A 157 23.13 13.97 -4.72
N SER A 158 24.27 13.28 -4.83
CA SER A 158 25.58 13.87 -4.57
C SER A 158 25.62 15.23 -5.25
N PRO A 159 26.07 16.30 -4.55
CA PRO A 159 26.27 17.56 -5.22
C PRO A 159 27.28 17.34 -6.37
N PRO A 160 27.11 18.00 -7.50
CA PRO A 160 28.05 17.86 -8.60
C PRO A 160 29.45 18.20 -8.09
N PRO A 161 30.49 17.47 -8.57
CA PRO A 161 31.86 17.74 -8.13
C PRO A 161 32.18 19.20 -8.40
N THR A 162 32.52 19.92 -7.33
CA THR A 162 33.02 21.30 -7.40
C THR A 162 34.28 21.25 -8.25
N SER A 163 34.23 21.83 -9.44
CA SER A 163 35.39 22.07 -10.26
C SER A 163 36.32 23.00 -9.52
N THR A 164 37.38 22.45 -8.94
CA THR A 164 38.50 23.24 -8.43
C THR A 164 39.13 23.98 -9.62
N PRO A 165 39.28 25.30 -9.56
CA PRO A 165 40.05 26.03 -10.62
C PRO A 165 41.49 25.57 -10.58
N PRO A 166 42.19 25.49 -11.73
CA PRO A 166 43.60 25.11 -11.75
C PRO A 166 44.45 26.14 -11.01
N PRO A 167 45.54 25.74 -10.35
CA PRO A 167 46.45 26.67 -9.70
C PRO A 167 47.15 27.56 -10.73
N ALA A 168 47.29 28.82 -10.37
CA ALA A 168 47.98 29.84 -11.17
C ALA A 168 49.48 29.62 -11.28
#